data_022712e9cd3ed2b1173e734b59554a8e
#
_entry.id   022712e9cd3ed2b1173e734b59554a8e
#
_cell.length_a   1.000
_cell.length_b   1.000
_cell.length_c   1.000
_cell.angle_alpha   90.00
_cell.angle_beta   90.00
_cell.angle_gamma   90.00
#
_symmetry.space_group_name_H-M   'P 1'
#
loop_
_entity.id
_entity.type
_entity.pdbx_description
1 polymer ?
#
loop_
_entity_poly.entity_id
_entity_poly.type
_entity_poly.pdbx_seq_one_letter_code
_entity_poly.pdbx_strand_id
1 'polypeptide(L)'
;MGWWQVNADTLAGSRFLLSPLAETFASLKLLHAGTGGHPGEQAWLRAHLPAYRRLLADDPVTALLVRAGLGRDWIADFLTPTPRDEETFEEGVERVRATDPADARAHLRTSLAGPLPAALERDDLPERAARLLEYVWADAVRPYWARRRRVLEADVAARTARVSRGGWAAVLDTLRPGTRWLGESRFQVNLHEYPPREISGAQLVFVPVTPQAGWVSWDETQRRYAVVYPCAGALADTDARRSAVPAGLGALLGRTRAQVLILLDSPLSTTQLTAVTGQKLGSVGRHLRVLLDAGLVEHRRAGRSVLYSRTGAGQVLIEAAASRTGTGTSAGTSAETGAGSSPGQGTARSVLPSPRG
;
A
#
# COMPACT_ATOMS: atom_id res chain seq x y z
N MET A 1 14.78 -13.82 -12.52
CA MET A 1 14.69 -13.11 -11.22
C MET A 1 15.74 -12.01 -11.18
N GLY A 2 15.31 -10.76 -10.98
CA GLY A 2 16.23 -9.64 -10.80
C GLY A 2 16.82 -9.60 -9.39
N TRP A 3 18.13 -9.57 -9.28
CA TRP A 3 18.81 -9.47 -8.00
C TRP A 3 20.02 -8.54 -8.08
N TRP A 4 20.41 -8.00 -6.93
CA TRP A 4 21.57 -7.14 -6.75
C TRP A 4 22.62 -7.83 -5.90
N GLN A 5 23.89 -7.71 -6.30
CA GLN A 5 25.03 -8.06 -5.46
C GLN A 5 25.29 -6.92 -4.50
N VAL A 6 25.23 -7.19 -3.19
CA VAL A 6 25.25 -6.17 -2.13
C VAL A 6 26.24 -6.59 -1.06
N ASN A 7 27.38 -5.91 -0.94
CA ASN A 7 28.35 -6.23 0.09
C ASN A 7 27.92 -5.74 1.50
N ALA A 8 28.67 -6.16 2.51
CA ALA A 8 28.41 -5.81 3.90
C ALA A 8 28.43 -4.29 4.15
N ASP A 9 29.34 -3.56 3.51
CA ASP A 9 29.47 -2.11 3.67
C ASP A 9 28.25 -1.38 3.11
N THR A 10 27.75 -1.79 1.94
CA THR A 10 26.51 -1.26 1.35
C THR A 10 25.33 -1.50 2.28
N LEU A 11 25.21 -2.71 2.85
CA LEU A 11 24.14 -3.00 3.83
C LEU A 11 24.30 -2.19 5.12
N ALA A 12 25.51 -2.03 5.62
CA ALA A 12 25.79 -1.24 6.83
C ALA A 12 25.43 0.23 6.62
N GLY A 13 25.68 0.78 5.42
CA GLY A 13 25.31 2.14 5.02
C GLY A 13 23.85 2.31 4.59
N SER A 14 23.08 1.22 4.50
CA SER A 14 21.68 1.26 4.08
C SER A 14 20.79 1.90 5.15
N ARG A 15 19.77 2.63 4.69
CA ARG A 15 18.85 3.33 5.58
C ARG A 15 17.43 3.42 5.01
N PHE A 16 16.50 3.70 5.88
CA PHE A 16 15.14 4.07 5.51
C PHE A 16 15.05 5.59 5.35
N LEU A 17 14.31 6.04 4.36
CA LEU A 17 13.98 7.46 4.18
C LEU A 17 12.53 7.63 3.73
N LEU A 18 11.98 8.82 3.95
CA LEU A 18 10.66 9.19 3.48
C LEU A 18 10.80 10.04 2.22
N SER A 19 9.94 9.77 1.23
CA SER A 19 9.91 10.54 -0.01
C SER A 19 8.48 10.96 -0.34
N PRO A 20 8.17 12.27 -0.25
CA PRO A 20 6.87 12.79 -0.67
C PRO A 20 6.57 12.49 -2.14
N LEU A 21 7.59 12.53 -3.02
CA LEU A 21 7.43 12.20 -4.43
C LEU A 21 7.11 10.71 -4.62
N ALA A 22 7.80 9.80 -3.92
CA ALA A 22 7.50 8.37 -4.00
C ALA A 22 6.09 8.05 -3.51
N GLU A 23 5.62 8.67 -2.43
CA GLU A 23 4.25 8.56 -1.94
C GLU A 23 3.23 9.07 -2.96
N THR A 24 3.53 10.18 -3.63
CA THR A 24 2.70 10.77 -4.67
C THR A 24 2.62 9.84 -5.88
N PHE A 25 3.74 9.32 -6.33
CA PHE A 25 3.77 8.39 -7.45
C PHE A 25 3.07 7.06 -7.13
N ALA A 26 3.22 6.52 -5.91
CA ALA A 26 2.45 5.36 -5.47
C ALA A 26 0.94 5.64 -5.49
N SER A 27 0.52 6.85 -5.11
CA SER A 27 -0.87 7.30 -5.18
C SER A 27 -1.35 7.46 -6.63
N LEU A 28 -0.51 7.95 -7.55
CA LEU A 28 -0.80 7.97 -8.99
C LEU A 28 -1.00 6.57 -9.55
N LYS A 29 -0.14 5.60 -9.17
CA LYS A 29 -0.32 4.19 -9.56
C LYS A 29 -1.67 3.63 -9.08
N LEU A 30 -2.07 3.94 -7.86
CA LEU A 30 -3.34 3.52 -7.28
C LEU A 30 -4.53 4.15 -8.04
N LEU A 31 -4.46 5.45 -8.38
CA LEU A 31 -5.46 6.14 -9.20
C LEU A 31 -5.54 5.52 -10.60
N HIS A 32 -4.41 5.22 -11.22
CA HIS A 32 -4.36 4.60 -12.54
C HIS A 32 -4.95 3.19 -12.54
N ALA A 33 -4.63 2.38 -11.55
CA ALA A 33 -5.22 1.04 -11.37
C ALA A 33 -6.73 1.10 -11.13
N GLY A 34 -7.23 2.14 -10.47
CA GLY A 34 -8.65 2.34 -10.20
C GLY A 34 -9.27 1.35 -9.22
N THR A 35 -8.45 0.44 -8.67
CA THR A 35 -8.87 -0.61 -7.71
C THR A 35 -7.93 -0.63 -6.54
N GLY A 36 -8.47 -0.68 -5.33
CA GLY A 36 -7.70 -0.75 -4.08
C GLY A 36 -7.70 -2.14 -3.48
N GLY A 37 -6.56 -2.55 -2.94
CA GLY A 37 -6.35 -3.85 -2.30
C GLY A 37 -6.98 -3.96 -0.91
N HIS A 38 -7.28 -2.83 -0.27
CA HIS A 38 -7.88 -2.81 1.06
C HIS A 38 -8.89 -1.65 1.22
N PRO A 39 -9.79 -1.71 2.24
CA PRO A 39 -10.86 -0.74 2.41
C PRO A 39 -10.43 0.73 2.46
N GLY A 40 -9.26 1.03 3.03
CA GLY A 40 -8.71 2.38 3.09
C GLY A 40 -8.39 2.95 1.71
N GLU A 41 -7.75 2.15 0.85
CA GLU A 41 -7.50 2.53 -0.56
C GLU A 41 -8.80 2.71 -1.33
N GLN A 42 -9.79 1.83 -1.12
CA GLN A 42 -11.09 1.93 -1.78
C GLN A 42 -11.83 3.22 -1.39
N ALA A 43 -11.79 3.61 -0.09
CA ALA A 43 -12.39 4.86 0.38
C ALA A 43 -11.70 6.07 -0.23
N TRP A 44 -10.37 6.06 -0.28
CA TRP A 44 -9.58 7.13 -0.88
C TRP A 44 -9.82 7.23 -2.40
N LEU A 45 -9.89 6.10 -3.11
CA LEU A 45 -10.22 6.05 -4.54
C LEU A 45 -11.61 6.63 -4.82
N ARG A 46 -12.62 6.30 -4.01
CA ARG A 46 -13.97 6.91 -4.17
C ARG A 46 -13.93 8.43 -4.12
N ALA A 47 -13.06 9.00 -3.30
CA ALA A 47 -12.92 10.45 -3.18
C ALA A 47 -12.18 11.10 -4.36
N HIS A 48 -11.12 10.47 -4.87
CA HIS A 48 -10.18 11.14 -5.78
C HIS A 48 -10.26 10.64 -7.23
N LEU A 49 -10.64 9.38 -7.46
CA LEU A 49 -10.65 8.78 -8.79
C LEU A 49 -11.58 9.50 -9.80
N PRO A 50 -12.78 10.01 -9.43
CA PRO A 50 -13.62 10.73 -10.38
C PRO A 50 -12.98 12.00 -10.94
N ALA A 51 -12.30 12.78 -10.11
CA ALA A 51 -11.60 14.00 -10.53
C ALA A 51 -10.39 13.67 -11.41
N TYR A 52 -9.59 12.66 -11.01
CA TYR A 52 -8.46 12.17 -11.80
C TYR A 52 -8.88 11.68 -13.20
N ARG A 53 -9.99 10.94 -13.30
CA ARG A 53 -10.52 10.47 -14.58
C ARG A 53 -10.98 11.61 -15.50
N ARG A 54 -11.59 12.66 -14.93
CA ARG A 54 -11.94 13.87 -15.69
C ARG A 54 -10.70 14.56 -16.24
N LEU A 55 -9.69 14.78 -15.38
CA LEU A 55 -8.41 15.38 -15.80
C LEU A 55 -7.79 14.63 -16.99
N LEU A 56 -7.77 13.31 -16.95
CA LEU A 56 -7.24 12.50 -18.06
C LEU A 56 -8.15 12.49 -19.31
N ALA A 57 -9.45 12.65 -19.15
CA ALA A 57 -10.36 12.77 -20.28
C ALA A 57 -10.19 14.12 -21.01
N ASP A 58 -9.89 15.19 -20.25
CA ASP A 58 -9.65 16.52 -20.79
C ASP A 58 -8.23 16.66 -21.41
N ASP A 59 -7.28 15.81 -21.03
CA ASP A 59 -5.91 15.78 -21.60
C ASP A 59 -5.53 14.37 -22.08
N PRO A 60 -5.89 13.99 -23.31
CA PRO A 60 -5.57 12.68 -23.87
C PRO A 60 -4.09 12.36 -23.99
N VAL A 61 -3.24 13.41 -24.14
CA VAL A 61 -1.77 13.23 -24.21
C VAL A 61 -1.24 12.80 -22.84
N THR A 62 -1.65 13.47 -21.76
CA THR A 62 -1.29 13.08 -20.40
C THR A 62 -1.87 11.70 -20.05
N ALA A 63 -3.09 11.36 -20.49
CA ALA A 63 -3.64 10.02 -20.32
C ALA A 63 -2.78 8.93 -21.00
N LEU A 64 -2.29 9.23 -22.22
CA LEU A 64 -1.42 8.32 -22.94
C LEU A 64 -0.04 8.22 -22.29
N LEU A 65 0.51 9.34 -21.81
CA LEU A 65 1.76 9.40 -21.06
C LEU A 65 1.73 8.50 -19.82
N VAL A 66 0.68 8.61 -19.01
CA VAL A 66 0.51 7.76 -17.81
C VAL A 66 0.47 6.29 -18.19
N ARG A 67 -0.31 5.93 -19.21
CA ARG A 67 -0.43 4.55 -19.70
C ARG A 67 0.88 3.99 -20.21
N ALA A 68 1.65 4.81 -20.93
CA ALA A 68 2.96 4.45 -21.44
C ALA A 68 4.00 4.37 -20.32
N GLY A 69 3.97 5.30 -19.38
CA GLY A 69 4.93 5.39 -18.28
C GLY A 69 4.73 4.34 -17.20
N LEU A 70 3.49 3.85 -17.02
CA LEU A 70 3.13 2.74 -16.13
C LEU A 70 2.97 1.45 -16.91
N GLY A 71 4.01 1.04 -17.64
CA GLY A 71 4.03 -0.20 -18.40
C GLY A 71 3.85 -1.44 -17.52
N ARG A 72 3.62 -2.58 -18.16
CA ARG A 72 3.30 -3.83 -17.47
C ARG A 72 4.41 -4.30 -16.53
N ASP A 73 5.64 -4.29 -16.99
CA ASP A 73 6.80 -4.86 -16.29
C ASP A 73 7.83 -3.80 -15.90
N TRP A 74 7.72 -2.60 -16.47
CA TRP A 74 8.66 -1.50 -16.27
C TRP A 74 7.93 -0.17 -16.11
N ILE A 75 8.44 0.68 -15.24
CA ILE A 75 8.02 2.07 -15.09
C ILE A 75 9.03 2.94 -15.84
N ALA A 76 8.58 3.96 -16.55
CA ALA A 76 9.48 4.92 -17.17
C ALA A 76 10.30 5.64 -16.10
N ASP A 77 11.63 5.45 -16.09
CA ASP A 77 12.51 5.82 -14.97
C ASP A 77 12.43 7.30 -14.59
N PHE A 78 12.20 8.20 -15.56
CA PHE A 78 12.09 9.63 -15.30
C PHE A 78 10.90 10.01 -14.39
N LEU A 79 9.88 9.16 -14.31
CA LEU A 79 8.73 9.36 -13.42
C LEU A 79 9.05 9.02 -11.96
N THR A 80 10.12 8.28 -11.73
CA THR A 80 10.51 7.78 -10.40
C THR A 80 11.99 8.04 -10.11
N PRO A 81 12.45 9.29 -10.18
CA PRO A 81 13.83 9.62 -9.87
C PRO A 81 14.17 9.07 -8.47
N THR A 82 15.37 8.49 -8.34
CA THR A 82 15.78 7.83 -7.10
C THR A 82 15.74 8.80 -5.93
N PRO A 83 14.99 8.51 -4.86
CA PRO A 83 14.78 9.42 -3.73
C PRO A 83 16.10 9.85 -3.07
N ARG A 84 16.16 11.10 -2.62
CA ARG A 84 17.30 11.70 -1.90
C ARG A 84 16.93 11.97 -0.45
N ASP A 85 17.97 12.13 0.38
CA ASP A 85 17.78 12.45 1.79
C ASP A 85 17.14 13.83 1.93
N GLU A 86 16.15 13.95 2.82
CA GLU A 86 15.45 15.19 3.15
C GLU A 86 14.85 15.94 1.94
N GLU A 87 14.70 15.26 0.80
CA GLU A 87 14.14 15.82 -0.43
C GLU A 87 12.65 16.19 -0.23
N THR A 88 12.33 17.44 -0.51
CA THR A 88 10.93 17.93 -0.53
C THR A 88 10.19 17.39 -1.77
N PHE A 89 8.86 17.55 -1.78
CA PHE A 89 8.09 17.22 -2.99
C PHE A 89 8.50 18.09 -4.17
N GLU A 90 8.67 19.36 -3.92
CA GLU A 90 9.02 20.37 -4.91
C GLU A 90 10.38 20.09 -5.56
N GLU A 91 11.40 19.73 -4.78
CA GLU A 91 12.72 19.34 -5.30
C GLU A 91 12.63 18.04 -6.11
N GLY A 92 11.86 17.07 -5.64
CA GLY A 92 11.69 15.81 -6.34
C GLY A 92 10.94 15.95 -7.67
N VAL A 93 9.86 16.74 -7.73
CA VAL A 93 9.10 16.96 -8.95
C VAL A 93 9.88 17.81 -9.96
N GLU A 94 10.73 18.72 -9.50
CA GLU A 94 11.62 19.49 -10.37
C GLU A 94 12.62 18.60 -11.10
N ARG A 95 13.10 17.53 -10.47
CA ARG A 95 13.94 16.52 -11.15
C ARG A 95 13.19 15.77 -12.26
N VAL A 96 11.90 15.52 -12.08
CA VAL A 96 11.06 14.99 -13.16
C VAL A 96 10.94 15.97 -14.29
N ARG A 97 10.69 17.26 -13.98
CA ARG A 97 10.55 18.35 -14.95
C ARG A 97 11.85 18.61 -15.73
N ALA A 98 12.98 18.56 -15.05
CA ALA A 98 14.30 18.79 -15.61
C ALA A 98 14.86 17.61 -16.43
N THR A 99 14.12 16.50 -16.58
CA THR A 99 14.55 15.37 -17.42
C THR A 99 14.64 15.81 -18.87
N ASP A 100 15.71 15.42 -19.55
CA ASP A 100 15.85 15.66 -20.99
C ASP A 100 14.68 15.00 -21.75
N PRO A 101 14.03 15.72 -22.66
CA PRO A 101 12.91 15.16 -23.43
C PRO A 101 13.25 13.89 -24.23
N ALA A 102 14.49 13.76 -24.72
CA ALA A 102 14.93 12.56 -25.43
C ALA A 102 15.06 11.37 -24.47
N ASP A 103 15.57 11.59 -23.25
CA ASP A 103 15.64 10.57 -22.20
C ASP A 103 14.23 10.15 -21.75
N ALA A 104 13.32 11.10 -21.57
CA ALA A 104 11.93 10.79 -21.23
C ALA A 104 11.27 9.88 -22.29
N ARG A 105 11.47 10.18 -23.59
CA ARG A 105 10.98 9.32 -24.69
C ARG A 105 11.65 7.95 -24.69
N ALA A 106 12.95 7.87 -24.41
CA ALA A 106 13.67 6.61 -24.31
C ALA A 106 13.12 5.74 -23.17
N HIS A 107 12.90 6.33 -21.99
CA HIS A 107 12.30 5.63 -20.84
C HIS A 107 10.87 5.13 -21.14
N LEU A 108 10.08 5.92 -21.88
CA LEU A 108 8.73 5.48 -22.30
C LEU A 108 8.77 4.32 -23.30
N ARG A 109 9.73 4.30 -24.24
CA ARG A 109 9.92 3.16 -25.14
C ARG A 109 10.28 1.90 -24.37
N THR A 110 11.13 2.03 -23.35
CA THR A 110 11.51 0.91 -22.47
C THR A 110 10.29 0.39 -21.70
N SER A 111 9.49 1.27 -21.11
CA SER A 111 8.32 0.85 -20.31
C SER A 111 7.19 0.25 -21.16
N LEU A 112 7.05 0.69 -22.42
CA LEU A 112 6.11 0.11 -23.39
C LEU A 112 6.59 -1.21 -23.97
N ALA A 113 7.88 -1.52 -23.89
CA ALA A 113 8.54 -2.60 -24.62
C ALA A 113 8.25 -2.55 -26.14
N GLY A 114 8.17 -1.33 -26.70
CA GLY A 114 7.80 -1.14 -28.10
C GLY A 114 7.90 0.31 -28.58
N PRO A 115 7.41 0.61 -29.79
CA PRO A 115 7.50 1.94 -30.39
C PRO A 115 6.65 2.95 -29.60
N LEU A 116 7.17 4.17 -29.51
CA LEU A 116 6.45 5.26 -28.89
C LEU A 116 5.28 5.72 -29.80
N PRO A 117 4.06 5.87 -29.28
CA PRO A 117 2.96 6.49 -30.03
C PRO A 117 3.32 7.90 -30.51
N ALA A 118 2.94 8.25 -31.76
CA ALA A 118 3.28 9.55 -32.36
C ALA A 118 2.86 10.75 -31.49
N ALA A 119 1.75 10.65 -30.75
CA ALA A 119 1.29 11.68 -29.82
C ALA A 119 2.23 11.92 -28.64
N LEU A 120 3.18 11.02 -28.37
CA LEU A 120 4.21 11.14 -27.34
C LEU A 120 5.61 11.48 -27.93
N GLU A 121 5.75 11.66 -29.23
CA GLU A 121 6.99 12.20 -29.82
C GLU A 121 7.03 13.73 -29.64
N ARG A 122 7.18 14.16 -28.37
CA ARG A 122 7.06 15.56 -27.93
C ARG A 122 8.15 15.89 -26.91
N ASP A 123 8.45 17.16 -26.77
CA ASP A 123 9.46 17.66 -25.82
C ASP A 123 8.84 18.10 -24.47
N ASP A 124 7.52 18.28 -24.38
CA ASP A 124 6.83 18.71 -23.17
C ASP A 124 6.42 17.56 -22.20
N LEU A 125 6.88 16.33 -22.44
CA LEU A 125 6.53 15.16 -21.61
C LEU A 125 6.99 15.29 -20.16
N PRO A 126 8.21 15.74 -19.84
CA PRO A 126 8.64 15.92 -18.46
C PRO A 126 7.79 16.96 -17.72
N GLU A 127 7.46 18.07 -18.37
CA GLU A 127 6.60 19.11 -17.82
C GLU A 127 5.17 18.59 -17.57
N ARG A 128 4.60 17.80 -18.48
CA ARG A 128 3.28 17.18 -18.29
C ARG A 128 3.27 16.18 -17.13
N ALA A 129 4.33 15.38 -17.04
CA ALA A 129 4.49 14.43 -15.92
C ALA A 129 4.59 15.19 -14.59
N ALA A 130 5.38 16.24 -14.53
CA ALA A 130 5.52 17.08 -13.34
C ALA A 130 4.18 17.70 -12.92
N ARG A 131 3.44 18.33 -13.86
CA ARG A 131 2.11 18.90 -13.57
C ARG A 131 1.10 17.85 -13.06
N LEU A 132 1.13 16.65 -13.63
CA LEU A 132 0.27 15.57 -13.14
C LEU A 132 0.64 15.15 -11.71
N LEU A 133 1.93 15.05 -11.40
CA LEU A 133 2.38 14.74 -10.04
C LEU A 133 2.05 15.88 -9.06
N GLU A 134 2.17 17.13 -9.47
CA GLU A 134 1.75 18.30 -8.68
C GLU A 134 0.24 18.26 -8.39
N TYR A 135 -0.59 17.93 -9.38
CA TYR A 135 -2.02 17.75 -9.18
C TYR A 135 -2.30 16.63 -8.16
N VAL A 136 -1.70 15.45 -8.33
CA VAL A 136 -1.89 14.32 -7.41
C VAL A 136 -1.41 14.67 -6.00
N TRP A 137 -0.27 15.36 -5.89
CA TRP A 137 0.23 15.85 -4.60
C TRP A 137 -0.75 16.82 -3.95
N ALA A 138 -1.14 17.88 -4.66
CA ALA A 138 -1.96 18.96 -4.11
C ALA A 138 -3.35 18.47 -3.66
N ASP A 139 -4.01 17.67 -4.50
CA ASP A 139 -5.42 17.30 -4.28
C ASP A 139 -5.59 15.98 -3.52
N ALA A 140 -4.67 15.02 -3.71
CA ALA A 140 -4.91 13.66 -3.24
C ALA A 140 -3.90 13.16 -2.19
N VAL A 141 -2.75 13.83 -2.02
CA VAL A 141 -1.71 13.40 -1.06
C VAL A 141 -1.47 14.45 0.04
N ARG A 142 -1.18 15.70 -0.32
CA ARG A 142 -0.83 16.77 0.62
C ARG A 142 -1.88 16.99 1.74
N PRO A 143 -3.20 16.94 1.48
CA PRO A 143 -4.21 17.08 2.54
C PRO A 143 -4.10 15.99 3.64
N TYR A 144 -3.54 14.84 3.29
CA TYR A 144 -3.36 13.69 4.19
C TYR A 144 -1.91 13.50 4.63
N TRP A 145 -0.96 14.32 4.13
CA TRP A 145 0.47 14.08 4.28
C TRP A 145 0.94 14.00 5.73
N ALA A 146 0.50 14.91 6.58
CA ALA A 146 0.88 14.88 8.00
C ALA A 146 0.50 13.56 8.69
N ARG A 147 -0.59 12.92 8.27
CA ARG A 147 -1.01 11.62 8.76
C ARG A 147 -0.23 10.49 8.10
N ARG A 148 -0.11 10.49 6.77
CA ARG A 148 0.66 9.48 6.02
C ARG A 148 2.10 9.44 6.51
N ARG A 149 2.73 10.60 6.69
CA ARG A 149 4.08 10.71 7.22
C ARG A 149 4.24 10.00 8.57
N ARG A 150 3.32 10.19 9.52
CA ARG A 150 3.37 9.47 10.81
C ARG A 150 3.28 7.95 10.66
N VAL A 151 2.47 7.48 9.71
CA VAL A 151 2.35 6.04 9.41
C VAL A 151 3.67 5.50 8.85
N LEU A 152 4.28 6.22 7.90
CA LEU A 152 5.56 5.86 7.31
C LEU A 152 6.69 5.89 8.34
N GLU A 153 6.75 6.92 9.21
CA GLU A 153 7.71 7.01 10.33
C GLU A 153 7.56 5.84 11.31
N ALA A 154 6.32 5.42 11.58
CA ALA A 154 6.06 4.27 12.43
C ALA A 154 6.53 2.94 11.79
N ASP A 155 6.33 2.77 10.47
CA ASP A 155 6.86 1.60 9.73
C ASP A 155 8.39 1.59 9.76
N VAL A 156 9.04 2.72 9.50
CA VAL A 156 10.50 2.86 9.58
C VAL A 156 11.00 2.49 10.97
N ALA A 157 10.40 3.00 12.04
CA ALA A 157 10.78 2.67 13.41
C ALA A 157 10.66 1.17 13.70
N ALA A 158 9.58 0.53 13.23
CA ALA A 158 9.36 -0.91 13.39
C ALA A 158 10.42 -1.74 12.65
N ARG A 159 10.74 -1.37 11.41
CA ARG A 159 11.75 -2.06 10.59
C ARG A 159 13.16 -1.85 11.12
N THR A 160 13.50 -0.64 11.53
CA THR A 160 14.79 -0.34 12.19
C THR A 160 14.97 -1.19 13.44
N ALA A 161 13.93 -1.31 14.29
CA ALA A 161 13.96 -2.21 15.44
C ALA A 161 14.10 -3.69 15.05
N ARG A 162 13.60 -4.10 13.88
CA ARG A 162 13.79 -5.46 13.35
C ARG A 162 15.21 -5.67 12.83
N VAL A 163 15.78 -4.70 12.11
CA VAL A 163 17.20 -4.72 11.69
C VAL A 163 18.11 -4.87 12.91
N SER A 164 17.88 -4.10 13.97
CA SER A 164 18.69 -4.17 15.21
C SER A 164 18.64 -5.51 15.92
N ARG A 165 17.60 -6.33 15.69
CA ARG A 165 17.44 -7.65 16.34
C ARG A 165 17.86 -8.83 15.48
N GLY A 166 17.61 -8.76 14.20
CA GLY A 166 17.79 -9.90 13.27
C GLY A 166 18.60 -9.57 12.04
N GLY A 167 19.25 -8.40 12.00
CA GLY A 167 20.00 -7.95 10.84
C GLY A 167 19.12 -7.60 9.63
N TRP A 168 19.74 -7.19 8.55
CA TRP A 168 19.05 -6.81 7.33
C TRP A 168 18.26 -7.95 6.68
N ALA A 169 18.78 -9.18 6.69
CA ALA A 169 18.10 -10.33 6.10
C ALA A 169 16.66 -10.49 6.61
N ALA A 170 16.43 -10.28 7.93
CA ALA A 170 15.10 -10.38 8.53
C ALA A 170 14.10 -9.31 8.04
N VAL A 171 14.60 -8.24 7.43
CA VAL A 171 13.77 -7.14 6.92
C VAL A 171 13.56 -7.26 5.40
N LEU A 172 14.64 -7.59 4.66
CA LEU A 172 14.64 -7.64 3.20
C LEU A 172 13.57 -8.60 2.65
N ASP A 173 13.37 -9.74 3.31
CA ASP A 173 12.36 -10.75 2.92
C ASP A 173 10.90 -10.25 3.10
N THR A 174 10.71 -9.15 3.84
CA THR A 174 9.38 -8.66 4.22
C THR A 174 9.03 -7.29 3.64
N LEU A 175 9.87 -6.74 2.76
CA LEU A 175 9.63 -5.41 2.19
C LEU A 175 8.42 -5.40 1.25
N ARG A 176 8.41 -6.30 0.28
CA ARG A 176 7.32 -6.46 -0.69
C ARG A 176 7.36 -7.85 -1.33
N PRO A 177 6.30 -8.29 -2.01
CA PRO A 177 6.35 -9.50 -2.81
C PRO A 177 7.49 -9.45 -3.82
N GLY A 178 8.28 -10.52 -3.88
CA GLY A 178 9.44 -10.63 -4.80
C GLY A 178 10.76 -10.08 -4.25
N THR A 179 10.81 -9.52 -3.05
CA THR A 179 12.09 -9.24 -2.37
C THR A 179 12.50 -10.43 -1.48
N ARG A 180 13.78 -10.79 -1.54
CA ARG A 180 14.32 -11.90 -0.75
C ARG A 180 15.83 -11.79 -0.59
N TRP A 181 16.32 -12.07 0.60
CA TRP A 181 17.74 -12.31 0.81
C TRP A 181 18.11 -13.74 0.41
N LEU A 182 18.94 -13.90 -0.62
CA LEU A 182 19.30 -15.21 -1.18
C LEU A 182 20.57 -15.80 -0.54
N GLY A 183 21.21 -15.07 0.38
CA GLY A 183 22.54 -15.39 0.86
C GLY A 183 23.65 -14.95 -0.10
N GLU A 184 24.91 -15.15 0.29
CA GLU A 184 26.10 -14.84 -0.54
C GLU A 184 26.07 -13.42 -1.11
N SER A 185 25.65 -12.44 -0.30
CA SER A 185 25.53 -11.03 -0.70
C SER A 185 24.55 -10.78 -1.86
N ARG A 186 23.59 -11.68 -2.10
CA ARG A 186 22.57 -11.54 -3.15
C ARG A 186 21.24 -11.11 -2.58
N PHE A 187 20.74 -9.98 -3.06
CA PHE A 187 19.42 -9.45 -2.71
C PHE A 187 18.50 -9.48 -3.92
N GLN A 188 17.53 -10.38 -3.93
CA GLN A 188 16.47 -10.42 -4.94
C GLN A 188 15.57 -9.20 -4.74
N VAL A 189 15.38 -8.41 -5.80
CA VAL A 189 14.62 -7.16 -5.74
C VAL A 189 13.29 -7.23 -6.47
N ASN A 190 13.10 -8.24 -7.35
CA ASN A 190 11.82 -8.54 -8.00
C ASN A 190 11.79 -9.94 -8.62
N LEU A 191 10.62 -10.29 -9.19
CA LEU A 191 10.38 -11.58 -9.85
C LEU A 191 10.72 -11.57 -11.36
N HIS A 192 10.89 -10.39 -11.97
CA HIS A 192 11.21 -10.26 -13.39
C HIS A 192 12.67 -10.65 -13.65
N GLU A 193 12.93 -11.25 -14.80
CA GLU A 193 14.27 -11.59 -15.20
C GLU A 193 14.97 -10.40 -15.85
N TYR A 194 16.08 -9.99 -15.25
CA TYR A 194 17.02 -9.08 -15.85
C TYR A 194 18.43 -9.30 -15.28
N PRO A 195 19.46 -8.81 -15.97
CA PRO A 195 20.85 -9.04 -15.57
C PRO A 195 21.09 -8.60 -14.12
N PRO A 196 21.85 -9.37 -13.37
CA PRO A 196 22.29 -8.99 -12.03
C PRO A 196 23.01 -7.63 -12.06
N ARG A 197 22.83 -6.85 -10.97
CA ARG A 197 23.57 -5.59 -10.80
C ARG A 197 24.51 -5.69 -9.62
N GLU A 198 25.76 -5.26 -9.84
CA GLU A 198 26.74 -5.09 -8.76
C GLU A 198 26.56 -3.69 -8.16
N ILE A 199 26.13 -3.64 -6.90
CA ILE A 199 25.88 -2.36 -6.20
C ILE A 199 26.75 -2.19 -4.95
N SER A 200 27.81 -3.00 -4.79
CA SER A 200 28.72 -2.88 -3.66
C SER A 200 29.39 -1.51 -3.62
N GLY A 201 29.38 -0.88 -2.46
CA GLY A 201 29.86 0.49 -2.26
C GLY A 201 28.91 1.59 -2.76
N ALA A 202 27.72 1.24 -3.24
CA ALA A 202 26.67 2.20 -3.57
C ALA A 202 25.82 2.55 -2.33
N GLN A 203 25.03 3.62 -2.44
CA GLN A 203 24.02 3.94 -1.45
C GLN A 203 22.76 3.13 -1.72
N LEU A 204 22.28 2.37 -0.74
CA LEU A 204 21.02 1.64 -0.82
C LEU A 204 20.02 2.22 0.19
N VAL A 205 18.87 2.64 -0.30
CA VAL A 205 17.82 3.23 0.52
C VAL A 205 16.51 2.46 0.40
N PHE A 206 15.74 2.43 1.47
CA PHE A 206 14.43 1.78 1.56
C PHE A 206 13.37 2.82 1.83
N VAL A 207 12.36 2.89 0.97
CA VAL A 207 11.37 3.98 0.97
C VAL A 207 9.97 3.40 1.16
N PRO A 208 9.36 3.57 2.33
CA PRO A 208 7.98 3.15 2.55
C PRO A 208 6.99 4.06 1.83
N VAL A 209 5.90 3.49 1.33
CA VAL A 209 4.73 4.20 0.79
C VAL A 209 3.45 3.62 1.38
N THR A 210 2.39 4.43 1.50
CA THR A 210 1.13 3.96 2.08
C THR A 210 0.29 3.12 1.10
N PRO A 211 0.22 3.39 -0.23
CA PRO A 211 -0.46 2.50 -1.17
C PRO A 211 0.24 1.14 -1.31
N GLN A 212 -0.54 0.10 -1.68
CA GLN A 212 -0.01 -1.23 -1.98
C GLN A 212 0.75 -1.23 -3.31
N ALA A 213 1.82 -0.46 -3.36
CA ALA A 213 2.67 -0.27 -4.52
C ALA A 213 4.15 -0.43 -4.14
N GLY A 214 4.96 -0.82 -5.11
CA GLY A 214 6.40 -0.90 -4.90
C GLY A 214 7.13 -1.01 -6.23
N TRP A 215 8.36 -0.52 -6.24
CA TRP A 215 9.27 -0.60 -7.39
C TRP A 215 10.71 -0.47 -6.91
N VAL A 216 11.64 -0.57 -7.82
CA VAL A 216 13.04 -0.20 -7.60
C VAL A 216 13.39 0.96 -8.53
N SER A 217 14.27 1.82 -8.08
CA SER A 217 14.87 2.87 -8.91
C SER A 217 16.36 2.98 -8.61
N TRP A 218 17.11 3.53 -9.55
CA TRP A 218 18.54 3.74 -9.39
C TRP A 218 19.01 4.96 -10.17
N ASP A 219 20.06 5.55 -9.67
CA ASP A 219 20.86 6.61 -10.30
C ASP A 219 22.30 6.09 -10.36
N GLU A 220 22.74 5.66 -11.55
CA GLU A 220 24.08 5.10 -11.75
C GLU A 220 25.16 6.16 -11.55
N THR A 221 24.89 7.40 -11.93
CA THR A 221 25.83 8.52 -11.79
C THR A 221 26.12 8.80 -10.31
N GLN A 222 25.09 8.81 -9.49
CA GLN A 222 25.19 9.02 -8.04
C GLN A 222 25.46 7.71 -7.28
N ARG A 223 25.50 6.56 -7.96
CA ARG A 223 25.58 5.22 -7.35
C ARG A 223 24.56 5.05 -6.22
N ARG A 224 23.32 5.47 -6.45
CA ARG A 224 22.22 5.38 -5.51
C ARG A 224 21.15 4.44 -6.00
N TYR A 225 20.70 3.55 -5.14
CA TYR A 225 19.69 2.53 -5.41
C TYR A 225 18.58 2.61 -4.37
N ALA A 226 17.35 2.48 -4.79
CA ALA A 226 16.19 2.53 -3.89
C ALA A 226 15.27 1.34 -4.11
N VAL A 227 14.74 0.84 -2.99
CA VAL A 227 13.62 -0.11 -2.97
C VAL A 227 12.44 0.59 -2.34
N VAL A 228 11.43 0.91 -3.15
CA VAL A 228 10.16 1.45 -2.67
C VAL A 228 9.23 0.28 -2.36
N TYR A 229 8.61 0.31 -1.17
CA TYR A 229 7.81 -0.81 -0.68
C TYR A 229 6.55 -0.32 0.05
N PRO A 230 5.44 -1.08 0.03
CA PRO A 230 4.26 -0.73 0.80
C PRO A 230 4.53 -0.89 2.30
N CYS A 231 4.18 0.12 3.10
CA CYS A 231 4.21 -0.03 4.55
C CYS A 231 3.23 -1.11 5.00
N ALA A 232 3.48 -1.74 6.15
CA ALA A 232 2.68 -2.87 6.62
C ALA A 232 1.19 -2.52 6.70
N GLY A 233 0.33 -3.36 6.11
CA GLY A 233 -1.10 -3.11 5.88
C GLY A 233 -1.91 -2.69 7.11
N ALA A 234 -1.52 -3.10 8.32
CA ALA A 234 -2.11 -2.65 9.58
C ALA A 234 -1.98 -1.13 9.81
N LEU A 235 -0.94 -0.51 9.27
CA LEU A 235 -0.68 0.93 9.41
C LEU A 235 -1.37 1.73 8.30
N ALA A 236 -1.51 1.17 7.10
CA ALA A 236 -2.18 1.81 5.97
C ALA A 236 -3.71 1.87 6.12
N ASP A 237 -4.29 0.92 6.86
CA ASP A 237 -5.73 0.64 6.91
C ASP A 237 -6.48 1.32 8.08
N THR A 238 -5.85 2.26 8.76
CA THR A 238 -6.37 2.86 10.01
C THR A 238 -7.74 3.51 9.91
N ASP A 239 -8.13 4.07 8.76
CA ASP A 239 -9.45 4.69 8.62
C ASP A 239 -10.55 3.67 8.37
N ALA A 240 -10.26 2.63 7.58
CA ALA A 240 -11.19 1.52 7.36
C ALA A 240 -11.45 0.75 8.66
N ARG A 241 -10.41 0.49 9.45
CA ARG A 241 -10.53 -0.18 10.75
C ARG A 241 -11.15 0.69 11.83
N ARG A 242 -11.04 2.03 11.75
CA ARG A 242 -11.81 2.95 12.61
C ARG A 242 -13.31 2.86 12.35
N SER A 243 -13.70 2.68 11.08
CA SER A 243 -15.09 2.53 10.69
C SER A 243 -15.65 1.12 10.92
N ALA A 244 -14.78 0.11 11.06
CA ALA A 244 -15.11 -1.31 11.08
C ALA A 244 -15.04 -1.95 12.49
N VAL A 245 -15.07 -1.15 13.57
CA VAL A 245 -15.25 -1.75 14.91
C VAL A 245 -16.65 -2.36 14.97
N PRO A 246 -16.79 -3.71 15.07
CA PRO A 246 -18.09 -4.34 15.20
C PRO A 246 -18.86 -3.74 16.39
N ALA A 247 -20.15 -3.43 16.19
CA ALA A 247 -20.95 -2.72 17.19
C ALA A 247 -20.93 -3.44 18.54
N GLY A 248 -21.03 -4.77 18.55
CA GLY A 248 -20.97 -5.59 19.76
C GLY A 248 -19.62 -5.51 20.48
N LEU A 249 -18.51 -5.48 19.72
CA LEU A 249 -17.16 -5.34 20.29
C LEU A 249 -16.95 -3.93 20.85
N GLY A 250 -17.46 -2.93 20.16
CA GLY A 250 -17.43 -1.54 20.62
C GLY A 250 -18.26 -1.30 21.87
N ALA A 251 -19.42 -1.95 21.99
CA ALA A 251 -20.26 -1.90 23.19
C ALA A 251 -19.58 -2.59 24.39
N LEU A 252 -18.93 -3.73 24.16
CA LEU A 252 -18.27 -4.53 25.21
C LEU A 252 -17.01 -3.83 25.76
N LEU A 253 -16.11 -3.41 24.87
CA LEU A 253 -14.79 -2.89 25.26
C LEU A 253 -14.72 -1.36 25.30
N GLY A 254 -15.70 -0.69 24.74
CA GLY A 254 -15.59 0.72 24.31
C GLY A 254 -14.84 0.83 22.99
N ARG A 255 -15.30 1.73 22.11
CA ARG A 255 -14.86 1.84 20.71
C ARG A 255 -13.34 1.96 20.55
N THR A 256 -12.71 2.72 21.42
CA THR A 256 -11.26 2.96 21.37
C THR A 256 -10.44 1.72 21.73
N ARG A 257 -10.82 0.96 22.77
CA ARG A 257 -10.12 -0.28 23.16
C ARG A 257 -10.34 -1.38 22.13
N ALA A 258 -11.55 -1.49 21.61
CA ALA A 258 -11.86 -2.39 20.51
C ALA A 258 -10.98 -2.10 19.28
N GLN A 259 -10.80 -0.82 18.95
CA GLN A 259 -9.92 -0.39 17.86
C GLN A 259 -8.46 -0.76 18.12
N VAL A 260 -7.93 -0.51 19.32
CA VAL A 260 -6.55 -0.91 19.68
C VAL A 260 -6.38 -2.43 19.57
N LEU A 261 -7.35 -3.19 20.05
CA LEU A 261 -7.32 -4.66 19.96
C LEU A 261 -7.34 -5.14 18.49
N ILE A 262 -8.13 -4.51 17.63
CA ILE A 262 -8.17 -4.83 16.19
C ILE A 262 -6.84 -4.50 15.50
N LEU A 263 -6.19 -3.42 15.85
CA LEU A 263 -4.90 -3.00 15.28
C LEU A 263 -3.75 -3.93 15.68
N LEU A 264 -3.87 -4.66 16.76
CA LEU A 264 -2.85 -5.59 17.28
C LEU A 264 -2.88 -6.97 16.63
N ASP A 265 -3.37 -7.11 15.39
CA ASP A 265 -3.21 -8.33 14.56
C ASP A 265 -1.73 -8.59 14.22
N SER A 266 -0.92 -7.56 14.23
CA SER A 266 0.55 -7.63 14.22
C SER A 266 1.12 -6.87 15.42
N PRO A 267 2.31 -7.28 15.94
CA PRO A 267 2.92 -6.62 17.08
C PRO A 267 3.21 -5.14 16.83
N LEU A 268 2.67 -4.25 17.65
CA LEU A 268 2.87 -2.80 17.58
C LEU A 268 3.37 -2.23 18.91
N SER A 269 4.23 -1.21 18.85
CA SER A 269 4.63 -0.44 20.03
C SER A 269 3.58 0.61 20.40
N THR A 270 3.64 1.13 21.62
CA THR A 270 2.77 2.24 22.05
C THR A 270 2.91 3.45 21.13
N THR A 271 4.12 3.77 20.68
CA THR A 271 4.38 4.89 19.75
C THR A 271 3.71 4.66 18.39
N GLN A 272 3.78 3.44 17.86
CA GLN A 272 3.12 3.08 16.62
C GLN A 272 1.58 3.16 16.75
N LEU A 273 1.03 2.63 17.83
CA LEU A 273 -0.41 2.74 18.12
C LEU A 273 -0.85 4.20 18.23
N THR A 274 -0.03 5.06 18.87
CA THR A 274 -0.27 6.50 18.95
C THR A 274 -0.32 7.15 17.55
N ALA A 275 0.65 6.83 16.69
CA ALA A 275 0.70 7.34 15.32
C ALA A 275 -0.52 6.91 14.51
N VAL A 276 -0.90 5.63 14.62
CA VAL A 276 -2.02 5.03 13.89
C VAL A 276 -3.39 5.52 14.39
N THR A 277 -3.57 5.62 15.71
CA THR A 277 -4.87 6.01 16.31
C THR A 277 -5.07 7.53 16.39
N GLY A 278 -3.99 8.31 16.28
CA GLY A 278 -4.01 9.77 16.51
C GLY A 278 -4.26 10.16 17.96
N GLN A 279 -4.16 9.22 18.90
CA GLN A 279 -4.39 9.46 20.32
C GLN A 279 -3.11 9.89 21.04
N LYS A 280 -3.28 10.50 22.22
CA LYS A 280 -2.13 10.84 23.09
C LYS A 280 -1.51 9.55 23.66
N LEU A 281 -0.19 9.53 23.83
CA LEU A 281 0.58 8.39 24.33
C LEU A 281 0.02 7.83 25.66
N GLY A 282 -0.34 8.69 26.60
CA GLY A 282 -0.92 8.29 27.88
C GLY A 282 -2.31 7.63 27.76
N SER A 283 -3.10 8.00 26.73
CA SER A 283 -4.39 7.37 26.44
C SER A 283 -4.20 5.95 25.91
N VAL A 284 -3.33 5.79 24.92
CA VAL A 284 -2.98 4.47 24.36
C VAL A 284 -2.43 3.55 25.45
N GLY A 285 -1.49 4.05 26.29
CA GLY A 285 -0.93 3.28 27.41
C GLY A 285 -1.99 2.79 28.38
N ARG A 286 -3.01 3.62 28.70
CA ARG A 286 -4.12 3.23 29.56
C ARG A 286 -5.00 2.16 28.92
N HIS A 287 -5.28 2.25 27.63
CA HIS A 287 -6.06 1.24 26.92
C HIS A 287 -5.32 -0.09 26.85
N LEU A 288 -4.02 -0.07 26.58
CA LEU A 288 -3.17 -1.26 26.58
C LEU A 288 -3.14 -1.95 27.94
N ARG A 289 -3.03 -1.18 29.04
CA ARG A 289 -3.04 -1.74 30.40
C ARG A 289 -4.35 -2.49 30.67
N VAL A 290 -5.49 -1.90 30.35
CA VAL A 290 -6.80 -2.56 30.51
C VAL A 290 -6.91 -3.85 29.70
N LEU A 291 -6.39 -3.85 28.46
CA LEU A 291 -6.39 -5.03 27.60
C LEU A 291 -5.41 -6.11 28.08
N LEU A 292 -4.26 -5.71 28.67
CA LEU A 292 -3.31 -6.62 29.34
C LEU A 292 -3.95 -7.28 30.57
N ASP A 293 -4.55 -6.46 31.45
CA ASP A 293 -5.19 -6.92 32.67
C ASP A 293 -6.36 -7.88 32.37
N ALA A 294 -7.03 -7.66 31.21
CA ALA A 294 -8.06 -8.57 30.69
C ALA A 294 -7.53 -9.80 29.96
N GLY A 295 -6.22 -9.97 29.82
CA GLY A 295 -5.61 -11.08 29.09
C GLY A 295 -5.88 -11.10 27.58
N LEU A 296 -6.35 -10.00 26.99
CA LEU A 296 -6.68 -9.90 25.57
C LEU A 296 -5.47 -9.54 24.71
N VAL A 297 -4.46 -8.95 25.32
CA VAL A 297 -3.17 -8.65 24.68
C VAL A 297 -2.04 -9.12 25.58
N GLU A 298 -0.88 -9.32 24.99
CA GLU A 298 0.36 -9.60 25.67
C GLU A 298 1.42 -8.58 25.25
N HIS A 299 2.51 -8.50 25.98
CA HIS A 299 3.63 -7.66 25.61
C HIS A 299 4.95 -8.40 25.72
N ARG A 300 5.89 -8.02 24.88
CA ARG A 300 7.28 -8.47 24.97
C ARG A 300 8.25 -7.32 24.79
N ARG A 301 9.36 -7.36 25.49
CA ARG A 301 10.46 -6.42 25.25
C ARG A 301 11.12 -6.73 23.91
N ALA A 302 11.38 -5.69 23.15
CA ALA A 302 12.05 -5.73 21.87
C ALA A 302 13.09 -4.59 21.82
N GLY A 303 14.26 -4.85 22.41
CA GLY A 303 15.27 -3.83 22.63
C GLY A 303 14.77 -2.73 23.58
N ARG A 304 14.83 -1.46 23.14
CA ARG A 304 14.30 -0.31 23.90
C ARG A 304 12.78 -0.13 23.80
N SER A 305 12.10 -0.92 22.96
CA SER A 305 10.66 -0.82 22.74
C SER A 305 9.94 -1.99 23.39
N VAL A 306 8.70 -1.75 23.81
CA VAL A 306 7.73 -2.78 24.20
C VAL A 306 6.76 -2.95 23.03
N LEU A 307 6.64 -4.17 22.52
CA LEU A 307 5.68 -4.54 21.49
C LEU A 307 4.51 -5.28 22.13
N TYR A 308 3.31 -4.89 21.73
CA TYR A 308 2.05 -5.50 22.14
C TYR A 308 1.48 -6.32 20.99
N SER A 309 0.91 -7.46 21.29
CA SER A 309 0.23 -8.36 20.35
C SER A 309 -1.04 -8.91 20.98
N ARG A 310 -1.98 -9.34 20.14
CA ARG A 310 -3.17 -10.06 20.63
C ARG A 310 -2.78 -11.43 21.20
N THR A 311 -3.45 -11.82 22.26
CA THR A 311 -3.46 -13.21 22.72
C THR A 311 -4.46 -14.03 21.91
N GLY A 312 -4.46 -15.36 22.07
CA GLY A 312 -5.51 -16.23 21.51
C GLY A 312 -6.92 -15.82 21.95
N ALA A 313 -7.10 -15.39 23.20
CA ALA A 313 -8.38 -14.90 23.70
C ALA A 313 -8.81 -13.59 22.98
N GLY A 314 -7.87 -12.67 22.75
CA GLY A 314 -8.13 -11.45 21.99
C GLY A 314 -8.52 -11.75 20.55
N GLN A 315 -7.92 -12.74 19.92
CA GLN A 315 -8.23 -13.17 18.55
C GLN A 315 -9.65 -13.77 18.47
N VAL A 316 -9.98 -14.73 19.35
CA VAL A 316 -11.30 -15.34 19.40
C VAL A 316 -12.41 -14.31 19.62
N LEU A 317 -12.17 -13.31 20.47
CA LEU A 317 -13.14 -12.25 20.73
C LEU A 317 -13.46 -11.43 19.48
N ILE A 318 -12.44 -11.11 18.65
CA ILE A 318 -12.64 -10.40 17.39
C ILE A 318 -13.38 -11.25 16.37
N GLU A 319 -13.02 -12.52 16.22
CA GLU A 319 -13.66 -13.47 15.30
C GLU A 319 -15.13 -13.68 15.66
N ALA A 320 -15.45 -13.85 16.93
CA ALA A 320 -16.83 -13.97 17.41
C ALA A 320 -17.66 -12.69 17.17
N ALA A 321 -17.02 -11.51 17.22
CA ALA A 321 -17.69 -10.24 16.94
C ALA A 321 -17.92 -10.04 15.43
N ALA A 322 -17.00 -10.50 14.58
CA ALA A 322 -17.11 -10.42 13.11
C ALA A 322 -18.19 -11.38 12.56
N SER A 323 -18.28 -12.59 13.09
CA SER A 323 -19.26 -13.62 12.66
C SER A 323 -20.71 -13.18 12.87
N ARG A 324 -21.00 -12.37 13.87
CA ARG A 324 -22.35 -11.84 14.14
C ARG A 324 -22.78 -10.68 13.22
N THR A 325 -21.86 -10.06 12.52
CA THR A 325 -22.18 -8.98 11.56
C THR A 325 -22.66 -9.55 10.22
N GLY A 326 -22.39 -10.83 9.92
CA GLY A 326 -22.79 -11.50 8.68
C GLY A 326 -24.16 -12.20 8.69
N THR A 327 -24.81 -12.33 9.85
CA THR A 327 -26.09 -13.06 9.99
C THR A 327 -27.32 -12.16 10.15
N GLY A 328 -27.19 -10.86 9.92
CA GLY A 328 -28.25 -9.87 10.15
C GLY A 328 -29.07 -9.45 8.92
N THR A 329 -29.15 -10.26 7.83
CA THR A 329 -29.98 -9.91 6.67
C THR A 329 -30.68 -11.14 6.08
N SER A 330 -31.48 -11.85 6.92
CA SER A 330 -32.54 -12.73 6.43
C SER A 330 -33.41 -13.20 7.58
N ALA A 331 -34.27 -12.34 8.12
CA ALA A 331 -35.44 -12.75 8.86
C ALA A 331 -36.42 -11.58 8.93
N GLY A 332 -37.51 -11.70 8.24
CA GLY A 332 -38.68 -10.85 8.48
C GLY A 332 -39.41 -10.42 7.22
N THR A 333 -40.24 -11.32 6.64
CA THR A 333 -41.61 -11.01 6.32
C THR A 333 -42.31 -12.28 5.86
N SER A 334 -42.95 -12.96 6.82
CA SER A 334 -44.07 -13.86 6.54
C SER A 334 -45.20 -13.32 7.43
N ALA A 335 -46.11 -12.60 6.84
CA ALA A 335 -47.41 -12.30 7.42
C ALA A 335 -48.47 -12.96 6.54
N GLU A 336 -49.24 -13.81 7.19
CA GLU A 336 -50.42 -14.49 6.76
C GLU A 336 -51.44 -13.58 6.08
N THR A 337 -52.12 -14.07 5.05
CA THR A 337 -53.61 -14.03 5.05
C THR A 337 -54.11 -15.09 4.08
N GLY A 338 -55.10 -15.83 4.60
CA GLY A 338 -55.59 -17.05 4.11
C GLY A 338 -56.71 -16.99 3.06
N ALA A 339 -57.16 -18.18 2.80
CA ALA A 339 -58.45 -18.62 2.28
C ALA A 339 -58.66 -18.70 0.76
N GLY A 340 -58.92 -19.93 0.25
CA GLY A 340 -59.97 -20.14 -0.73
C GLY A 340 -59.65 -21.04 -1.92
N SER A 341 -60.02 -22.35 -1.76
CA SER A 341 -60.66 -23.24 -2.75
C SER A 341 -59.94 -23.72 -4.02
N SER A 342 -59.73 -25.00 -4.06
CA SER A 342 -59.60 -25.92 -5.23
C SER A 342 -60.88 -25.98 -6.11
N PRO A 343 -60.97 -26.78 -7.22
CA PRO A 343 -59.97 -27.52 -8.00
C PRO A 343 -60.22 -27.43 -9.54
N GLY A 344 -59.33 -27.98 -10.36
CA GLY A 344 -59.61 -28.17 -11.81
C GLY A 344 -58.48 -28.87 -12.55
N GLN A 345 -58.76 -30.10 -12.93
CA GLN A 345 -57.99 -31.10 -13.69
C GLN A 345 -57.56 -30.64 -15.10
N GLY A 346 -56.51 -31.27 -15.64
CA GLY A 346 -56.28 -31.28 -17.07
C GLY A 346 -54.86 -31.66 -17.50
N THR A 347 -54.57 -32.90 -17.49
CA THR A 347 -53.85 -33.82 -18.41
C THR A 347 -53.04 -33.23 -19.59
N ALA A 348 -51.87 -33.81 -19.76
CA ALA A 348 -51.25 -34.45 -20.93
C ALA A 348 -50.02 -33.82 -21.55
N ARG A 349 -48.93 -34.57 -21.41
CA ARG A 349 -48.04 -35.17 -22.44
C ARG A 349 -47.16 -34.27 -23.31
N SER A 350 -45.89 -34.49 -23.12
CA SER A 350 -45.00 -35.19 -24.07
C SER A 350 -44.20 -34.34 -25.03
N VAL A 351 -42.94 -34.53 -25.00
CA VAL A 351 -41.91 -34.91 -25.98
C VAL A 351 -40.70 -33.99 -26.06
N LEU A 352 -39.59 -34.53 -25.59
CA LEU A 352 -38.23 -34.23 -26.06
C LEU A 352 -38.04 -34.68 -27.52
N PRO A 353 -37.07 -34.18 -28.32
CA PRO A 353 -35.67 -34.49 -28.12
C PRO A 353 -34.65 -33.41 -28.51
N SER A 354 -33.45 -33.52 -27.94
CA SER A 354 -32.15 -33.11 -28.53
C SER A 354 -31.79 -34.04 -29.72
N PRO A 355 -30.71 -33.89 -30.51
CA PRO A 355 -29.55 -33.02 -30.42
C PRO A 355 -28.97 -32.52 -31.77
N ARG A 356 -27.74 -31.91 -31.67
CA ARG A 356 -26.70 -31.77 -32.69
C ARG A 356 -26.63 -30.45 -33.48
N GLY A 357 -25.41 -29.95 -33.47
CA GLY A 357 -24.80 -29.00 -34.37
C GLY A 357 -23.71 -28.24 -33.66
#